data_0aacb7ef8230d5ef635d3ec130307092
#
_entry.id   0aacb7ef8230d5ef635d3ec130307092
#
_cell.length_a   1.000
_cell.length_b   1.000
_cell.length_c   1.000
_cell.angle_alpha   90.00
_cell.angle_beta   90.00
_cell.angle_gamma   90.00
#
_symmetry.space_group_name_H-M   'P 1'
#
loop_
_entity.id
_entity.type
_entity.pdbx_description
1 polymer ?
#
loop_
_entity_poly.entity_id
_entity_poly.type
_entity_poly.pdbx_seq_one_letter_code
_entity_poly.pdbx_strand_id
1 'polypeptide(L)'
;MRMLSKLAMACWGAVAMLAFSGASFAEAGGVTVNVTNGKNIYENGKPGVNGQPDVPACAVCHGDKAMGNDGMGAPRLANIGYVYIVKQLTNFAEDKRMDVTMMQMNGIAKSLTEQDRRDLAAYENSFPHQTELSDLKQLKADGTKVGEIYKGEKLVQYGEEGRISACVTCHGYNGRGADPVYPKIGEQKYVYLVNQLTHWRDASRTNDPMGQMRAIAKNLTDDDIQNVAAYLSQAPDSSAGDGMQIGNQTVLKNIKVVK
;
A
#
# COMPACT_ATOMS: atom_id res chain seq x y z
N MET A 1 80.46 47.83 -2.59
CA MET A 1 79.70 49.10 -2.50
C MET A 1 78.28 48.82 -2.89
N ARG A 2 77.36 49.28 -2.14
CA ARG A 2 75.87 49.32 -2.16
C ARG A 2 75.14 48.22 -1.36
N MET A 3 74.75 48.67 -0.20
CA MET A 3 73.78 48.08 0.68
C MET A 3 72.41 48.03 -0.02
N LEU A 4 71.72 46.93 0.14
CA LEU A 4 70.26 46.81 -0.12
C LEU A 4 69.52 46.35 1.15
N SER A 5 68.74 47.27 1.66
CA SER A 5 67.92 47.14 2.85
C SER A 5 66.80 46.15 2.60
N LYS A 6 66.61 45.22 3.55
CA LYS A 6 65.49 44.32 3.58
C LYS A 6 64.32 45.01 4.28
N LEU A 7 63.24 45.33 3.55
CA LEU A 7 61.90 45.62 4.13
C LEU A 7 61.20 44.32 4.33
N ALA A 8 60.95 43.99 5.58
CA ALA A 8 60.00 42.93 5.95
C ALA A 8 58.58 43.50 6.01
N MET A 9 57.75 43.03 5.10
CA MET A 9 56.31 43.36 5.09
C MET A 9 55.58 42.27 5.85
N ALA A 10 55.10 42.60 7.05
CA ALA A 10 54.22 41.72 7.84
C ALA A 10 52.79 41.85 7.33
N CYS A 11 52.30 40.83 6.63
CA CYS A 11 50.87 40.69 6.32
C CYS A 11 50.14 40.07 7.51
N TRP A 12 49.40 40.84 8.23
CA TRP A 12 48.40 40.35 9.17
C TRP A 12 47.14 39.98 8.39
N GLY A 13 46.96 38.70 8.14
CA GLY A 13 45.72 38.13 7.63
C GLY A 13 44.70 38.03 8.72
N ALA A 14 43.71 38.90 8.71
CA ALA A 14 42.53 38.73 9.56
C ALA A 14 41.71 37.53 9.05
N VAL A 15 41.73 36.42 9.79
CA VAL A 15 40.80 35.30 9.57
C VAL A 15 39.43 35.70 10.11
N ALA A 16 38.53 36.09 9.20
CA ALA A 16 37.15 36.24 9.53
C ALA A 16 36.53 34.85 9.76
N MET A 17 36.33 34.46 11.02
CA MET A 17 35.47 33.32 11.38
C MET A 17 34.04 33.66 11.01
N LEU A 18 33.57 33.15 9.86
CA LEU A 18 32.17 33.07 9.56
C LEU A 18 31.55 32.05 10.55
N ALA A 19 30.89 32.59 11.57
CA ALA A 19 30.00 31.77 12.41
C ALA A 19 28.86 31.25 11.50
N PHE A 20 28.96 30.01 11.08
CA PHE A 20 27.82 29.29 10.55
C PHE A 20 26.84 29.17 11.71
N SER A 21 25.85 30.07 11.73
CA SER A 21 24.64 29.86 12.51
C SER A 21 24.02 28.57 12.01
N GLY A 22 24.15 27.50 12.83
CA GLY A 22 23.53 26.22 12.59
C GLY A 22 22.04 26.46 12.42
N ALA A 23 21.55 26.38 11.18
CA ALA A 23 20.16 26.20 10.95
C ALA A 23 19.81 24.88 11.63
N SER A 24 19.12 24.98 12.77
CA SER A 24 18.46 23.83 13.39
C SER A 24 17.55 23.26 12.31
N PHE A 25 17.94 22.13 11.71
CA PHE A 25 17.00 21.34 10.96
C PHE A 25 15.91 20.99 11.97
N ALA A 26 14.74 21.61 11.80
CA ALA A 26 13.57 21.21 12.54
C ALA A 26 13.48 19.69 12.38
N GLU A 27 13.56 18.98 13.51
CA GLU A 27 13.34 17.54 13.58
C GLU A 27 12.04 17.28 12.85
N ALA A 28 12.09 16.62 11.69
CA ALA A 28 10.91 16.28 10.94
C ALA A 28 10.07 15.44 11.87
N GLY A 29 8.99 16.01 12.42
CA GLY A 29 8.16 15.40 13.44
C GLY A 29 7.72 14.04 12.94
N GLY A 30 8.24 12.97 13.55
CA GLY A 30 7.93 11.61 13.16
C GLY A 30 6.41 11.42 13.18
N VAL A 31 5.87 10.77 12.16
CA VAL A 31 4.44 10.46 12.10
C VAL A 31 4.07 9.66 13.34
N THR A 32 3.18 10.23 14.17
CA THR A 32 2.67 9.54 15.36
C THR A 32 1.41 8.78 14.99
N VAL A 33 1.32 7.51 15.37
CA VAL A 33 0.14 6.67 15.18
C VAL A 33 -0.33 6.08 16.50
N ASN A 34 -1.64 5.95 16.65
CA ASN A 34 -2.30 5.33 17.79
C ASN A 34 -2.99 4.03 17.36
N VAL A 35 -2.31 2.90 17.52
CA VAL A 35 -2.82 1.58 17.14
C VAL A 35 -4.09 1.21 17.93
N THR A 36 -4.21 1.66 19.19
CA THR A 36 -5.42 1.42 20.00
C THR A 36 -6.62 2.17 19.43
N ASN A 37 -6.45 3.43 18.97
CA ASN A 37 -7.50 4.15 18.29
C ASN A 37 -7.87 3.46 16.96
N GLY A 38 -6.88 3.05 16.17
CA GLY A 38 -7.09 2.29 14.93
C GLY A 38 -7.89 1.00 15.17
N LYS A 39 -7.54 0.24 16.23
CA LYS A 39 -8.28 -0.94 16.67
C LYS A 39 -9.73 -0.62 17.00
N ASN A 40 -9.95 0.40 17.83
CA ASN A 40 -11.29 0.77 18.25
C ASN A 40 -12.17 1.16 17.04
N ILE A 41 -11.66 1.96 16.12
CA ILE A 41 -12.39 2.32 14.90
C ILE A 41 -12.66 1.07 14.05
N TYR A 42 -11.68 0.20 13.89
CA TYR A 42 -11.82 -1.02 13.11
C TYR A 42 -12.92 -1.95 13.62
N GLU A 43 -12.95 -2.17 14.93
CA GLU A 43 -13.86 -3.13 15.58
C GLU A 43 -15.24 -2.55 15.89
N ASN A 44 -15.33 -1.24 16.19
CA ASN A 44 -16.54 -0.61 16.70
C ASN A 44 -17.09 0.53 15.84
N GLY A 45 -16.32 1.01 14.88
CA GLY A 45 -16.66 2.23 14.16
C GLY A 45 -16.47 3.49 15.00
N LYS A 46 -16.98 4.61 14.54
CA LYS A 46 -16.94 5.90 15.25
C LYS A 46 -17.92 6.90 14.66
N PRO A 47 -18.30 7.97 15.40
CA PRO A 47 -19.00 9.11 14.84
C PRO A 47 -18.24 9.75 13.68
N GLY A 48 -18.97 10.12 12.64
CA GLY A 48 -18.42 10.82 11.49
C GLY A 48 -17.89 12.20 11.86
N VAL A 49 -17.00 12.76 11.04
CA VAL A 49 -16.43 14.09 11.24
C VAL A 49 -16.99 15.07 10.19
N ASN A 50 -16.95 16.36 10.48
CA ASN A 50 -17.35 17.42 9.53
C ASN A 50 -18.76 17.23 8.93
N GLY A 51 -19.71 16.75 9.73
CA GLY A 51 -21.08 16.50 9.30
C GLY A 51 -21.27 15.28 8.39
N GLN A 52 -20.25 14.46 8.24
CA GLN A 52 -20.36 13.19 7.53
C GLN A 52 -21.06 12.12 8.38
N PRO A 53 -21.65 11.08 7.76
CA PRO A 53 -22.26 9.96 8.46
C PRO A 53 -21.27 9.22 9.37
N ASP A 54 -21.81 8.48 10.36
CA ASP A 54 -20.99 7.62 11.21
C ASP A 54 -20.25 6.55 10.38
N VAL A 55 -19.05 6.25 10.84
CA VAL A 55 -18.20 5.19 10.26
C VAL A 55 -18.62 3.85 10.88
N PRO A 56 -19.10 2.89 10.09
CA PRO A 56 -19.38 1.55 10.60
C PRO A 56 -18.07 0.84 10.99
N ALA A 57 -18.16 -0.21 11.81
CA ALA A 57 -17.02 -1.07 12.09
C ALA A 57 -16.47 -1.66 10.79
N CYS A 58 -15.17 -1.48 10.53
CA CYS A 58 -14.52 -1.96 9.32
C CYS A 58 -14.56 -3.49 9.23
N ALA A 59 -14.55 -4.15 10.40
CA ALA A 59 -14.63 -5.61 10.54
C ALA A 59 -15.88 -6.22 9.89
N VAL A 60 -16.99 -5.47 9.78
CA VAL A 60 -18.25 -5.96 9.16
C VAL A 60 -18.02 -6.40 7.71
N CYS A 61 -17.22 -5.67 6.96
CA CYS A 61 -16.92 -5.99 5.55
C CYS A 61 -15.58 -6.67 5.37
N HIS A 62 -14.57 -6.21 6.12
CA HIS A 62 -13.18 -6.68 5.94
C HIS A 62 -12.81 -7.87 6.84
N GLY A 63 -13.75 -8.33 7.71
CA GLY A 63 -13.54 -9.42 8.65
C GLY A 63 -12.77 -9.01 9.90
N ASP A 64 -12.96 -9.72 11.02
CA ASP A 64 -12.35 -9.39 12.32
C ASP A 64 -10.81 -9.37 12.29
N LYS A 65 -10.23 -10.14 11.38
CA LYS A 65 -8.79 -10.25 11.18
C LYS A 65 -8.28 -9.49 9.95
N ALA A 66 -9.11 -8.65 9.38
CA ALA A 66 -8.80 -7.89 8.15
C ALA A 66 -8.41 -8.76 6.95
N MET A 67 -8.94 -9.99 6.87
CA MET A 67 -8.63 -10.94 5.81
C MET A 67 -9.50 -10.75 4.56
N GLY A 68 -10.49 -9.85 4.59
CA GLY A 68 -11.38 -9.57 3.49
C GLY A 68 -12.53 -10.57 3.34
N ASN A 69 -13.38 -10.33 2.34
CA ASN A 69 -14.57 -11.13 2.07
C ASN A 69 -14.88 -11.16 0.57
N ASP A 70 -14.77 -12.32 -0.06
CA ASP A 70 -15.07 -12.47 -1.49
C ASP A 70 -16.53 -12.19 -1.82
N GLY A 71 -17.48 -12.59 -0.96
CA GLY A 71 -18.91 -12.38 -1.18
C GLY A 71 -19.31 -10.90 -1.24
N MET A 72 -18.55 -10.04 -0.60
CA MET A 72 -18.71 -8.58 -0.61
C MET A 72 -17.73 -7.87 -1.56
N GLY A 73 -16.79 -8.59 -2.15
CA GLY A 73 -15.69 -7.97 -2.90
C GLY A 73 -14.76 -7.10 -2.02
N ALA A 74 -14.83 -7.27 -0.69
CA ALA A 74 -14.03 -6.52 0.24
C ALA A 74 -12.61 -7.09 0.33
N PRO A 75 -11.54 -6.24 0.20
CA PRO A 75 -10.17 -6.73 0.20
C PRO A 75 -9.69 -7.17 1.57
N ARG A 76 -8.69 -8.05 1.56
CA ARG A 76 -7.77 -8.21 2.67
C ARG A 76 -7.03 -6.88 2.91
N LEU A 77 -6.96 -6.44 4.16
CA LEU A 77 -6.23 -5.25 4.60
C LEU A 77 -5.00 -5.62 5.46
N ALA A 78 -5.05 -6.79 6.11
CA ALA A 78 -3.95 -7.27 6.95
C ALA A 78 -2.63 -7.36 6.17
N ASN A 79 -1.63 -6.59 6.62
CA ASN A 79 -0.26 -6.62 6.09
C ASN A 79 -0.11 -6.32 4.59
N ILE A 80 -0.98 -5.49 4.00
CA ILE A 80 -0.84 -5.07 2.60
C ILE A 80 0.07 -3.85 2.41
N GLY A 81 0.59 -3.28 3.50
CA GLY A 81 1.48 -2.13 3.53
C GLY A 81 0.85 -0.87 4.11
N TYR A 82 1.44 -0.34 5.19
CA TYR A 82 0.96 0.86 5.90
C TYR A 82 0.78 2.06 4.96
N VAL A 83 1.81 2.38 4.18
CA VAL A 83 1.79 3.54 3.27
C VAL A 83 0.71 3.39 2.20
N TYR A 84 0.54 2.17 1.71
CA TYR A 84 -0.50 1.87 0.73
C TYR A 84 -1.91 2.07 1.31
N ILE A 85 -2.19 1.60 2.52
CA ILE A 85 -3.50 1.76 3.17
C ILE A 85 -3.79 3.25 3.39
N VAL A 86 -2.86 4.01 3.98
CA VAL A 86 -3.03 5.47 4.16
C VAL A 86 -3.33 6.15 2.83
N LYS A 87 -2.56 5.83 1.78
CA LYS A 87 -2.80 6.36 0.43
C LYS A 87 -4.20 6.02 -0.09
N GLN A 88 -4.67 4.77 0.07
CA GLN A 88 -5.98 4.39 -0.45
C GLN A 88 -7.11 5.09 0.32
N LEU A 89 -7.07 5.12 1.64
CA LEU A 89 -8.07 5.83 2.45
C LEU A 89 -8.10 7.34 2.12
N THR A 90 -6.93 7.95 1.95
CA THR A 90 -6.83 9.35 1.53
C THR A 90 -7.40 9.55 0.12
N ASN A 91 -7.08 8.68 -0.83
CA ASN A 91 -7.60 8.79 -2.18
C ASN A 91 -9.12 8.58 -2.27
N PHE A 92 -9.70 7.74 -1.43
CA PHE A 92 -11.16 7.62 -1.31
C PHE A 92 -11.78 8.89 -0.70
N ALA A 93 -11.17 9.46 0.34
CA ALA A 93 -11.66 10.68 0.97
C ALA A 93 -11.62 11.89 0.02
N GLU A 94 -10.66 11.93 -0.87
CA GLU A 94 -10.44 13.00 -1.86
C GLU A 94 -11.08 12.72 -3.24
N ASP A 95 -11.84 11.63 -3.36
CA ASP A 95 -12.44 11.14 -4.61
C ASP A 95 -11.43 10.89 -5.75
N LYS A 96 -10.14 10.76 -5.42
CA LYS A 96 -9.08 10.35 -6.36
C LYS A 96 -9.17 8.85 -6.71
N ARG A 97 -9.87 8.10 -5.87
CA ARG A 97 -10.28 6.72 -6.11
C ARG A 97 -11.76 6.59 -5.79
N MET A 98 -12.53 6.11 -6.76
CA MET A 98 -13.94 5.78 -6.55
C MET A 98 -14.08 4.32 -6.18
N ASP A 99 -14.92 4.04 -5.17
CA ASP A 99 -15.37 2.68 -4.91
C ASP A 99 -16.55 2.36 -5.85
N VAL A 100 -16.26 1.76 -6.98
CA VAL A 100 -17.26 1.39 -7.98
C VAL A 100 -17.88 0.01 -7.72
N THR A 101 -17.41 -0.71 -6.69
CA THR A 101 -17.93 -2.03 -6.33
C THR A 101 -19.14 -1.92 -5.39
N MET A 102 -18.94 -1.28 -4.24
CA MET A 102 -19.95 -1.18 -3.18
C MET A 102 -20.44 0.26 -2.98
N MET A 103 -19.79 1.25 -3.58
CA MET A 103 -20.09 2.69 -3.46
C MET A 103 -20.01 3.22 -2.01
N GLN A 104 -19.27 2.56 -1.11
CA GLN A 104 -19.25 2.87 0.32
C GLN A 104 -17.96 3.51 0.79
N MET A 105 -16.79 3.06 0.27
CA MET A 105 -15.50 3.46 0.82
C MET A 105 -15.23 4.97 0.72
N ASN A 106 -15.78 5.67 -0.28
CA ASN A 106 -15.63 7.12 -0.38
C ASN A 106 -16.32 7.85 0.81
N GLY A 107 -17.57 7.48 1.12
CA GLY A 107 -18.28 8.03 2.27
C GLY A 107 -17.58 7.73 3.59
N ILE A 108 -17.21 6.48 3.80
CA ILE A 108 -16.48 6.03 5.00
C ILE A 108 -15.18 6.82 5.17
N ALA A 109 -14.37 6.92 4.12
CA ALA A 109 -13.07 7.60 4.20
C ALA A 109 -13.19 9.12 4.41
N LYS A 110 -14.24 9.77 3.90
CA LYS A 110 -14.57 11.18 4.16
C LYS A 110 -14.94 11.42 5.63
N SER A 111 -15.53 10.43 6.28
CA SER A 111 -15.92 10.48 7.69
C SER A 111 -14.74 10.26 8.66
N LEU A 112 -13.54 9.94 8.15
CA LEU A 112 -12.32 9.75 8.92
C LEU A 112 -11.43 10.99 8.87
N THR A 113 -10.84 11.37 10.00
CA THR A 113 -9.74 12.33 10.01
C THR A 113 -8.49 11.75 9.34
N GLU A 114 -7.53 12.60 9.02
CA GLU A 114 -6.23 12.14 8.51
C GLU A 114 -5.50 11.25 9.54
N GLN A 115 -5.65 11.58 10.84
CA GLN A 115 -5.08 10.78 11.91
C GLN A 115 -5.77 9.41 12.02
N ASP A 116 -7.09 9.34 11.91
CA ASP A 116 -7.82 8.07 11.92
C ASP A 116 -7.35 7.14 10.78
N ARG A 117 -7.14 7.68 9.59
CA ARG A 117 -6.61 6.91 8.46
C ARG A 117 -5.22 6.34 8.72
N ARG A 118 -4.36 7.10 9.40
CA ARG A 118 -3.03 6.63 9.84
C ARG A 118 -3.12 5.57 10.93
N ASP A 119 -3.97 5.77 11.90
CA ASP A 119 -4.17 4.86 13.03
C ASP A 119 -4.74 3.52 12.57
N LEU A 120 -5.75 3.54 11.69
CA LEU A 120 -6.31 2.35 11.04
C LEU A 120 -5.24 1.60 10.24
N ALA A 121 -4.49 2.30 9.40
CA ALA A 121 -3.43 1.67 8.61
C ALA A 121 -2.36 1.01 9.49
N ALA A 122 -2.03 1.63 10.63
CA ALA A 122 -1.09 1.05 11.58
C ALA A 122 -1.65 -0.20 12.26
N TYR A 123 -2.92 -0.18 12.64
CA TYR A 123 -3.60 -1.35 13.21
C TYR A 123 -3.71 -2.50 12.20
N GLU A 124 -4.18 -2.22 10.98
CA GLU A 124 -4.33 -3.22 9.92
C GLU A 124 -2.99 -3.85 9.51
N ASN A 125 -1.90 -3.08 9.60
CA ASN A 125 -0.55 -3.60 9.35
C ASN A 125 0.10 -4.27 10.59
N SER A 126 -0.55 -4.24 11.75
CA SER A 126 -0.08 -4.89 12.98
C SER A 126 -0.57 -6.33 13.15
N PHE A 127 -1.50 -6.78 12.33
CA PHE A 127 -1.98 -8.16 12.40
C PHE A 127 -0.82 -9.14 12.20
N PRO A 128 -0.74 -10.23 12.98
CA PRO A 128 0.21 -11.28 12.69
C PRO A 128 -0.06 -11.88 11.31
N HIS A 129 0.98 -12.43 10.70
CA HIS A 129 0.78 -13.13 9.44
C HIS A 129 -0.22 -14.26 9.63
N GLN A 130 -1.27 -14.27 8.81
CA GLN A 130 -2.30 -15.31 8.76
C GLN A 130 -2.65 -15.57 7.31
N THR A 131 -2.92 -16.83 7.00
CA THR A 131 -3.37 -17.24 5.69
C THR A 131 -4.85 -17.57 5.73
N GLU A 132 -5.65 -16.81 4.97
CA GLU A 132 -7.05 -17.08 4.75
C GLU A 132 -7.34 -16.84 3.26
N LEU A 133 -7.17 -17.89 2.48
CA LEU A 133 -7.29 -17.85 1.04
C LEU A 133 -8.76 -17.77 0.61
N SER A 134 -8.99 -17.34 -0.64
CA SER A 134 -10.29 -17.44 -1.27
C SER A 134 -10.66 -18.90 -1.52
N ASP A 135 -11.90 -19.29 -1.23
CA ASP A 135 -12.40 -20.60 -1.61
C ASP A 135 -12.83 -20.61 -3.09
N LEU A 136 -11.86 -20.85 -3.97
CA LEU A 136 -12.11 -20.86 -5.41
C LEU A 136 -13.10 -21.94 -5.85
N LYS A 137 -13.20 -23.04 -5.10
CA LYS A 137 -14.15 -24.12 -5.38
C LYS A 137 -15.58 -23.63 -5.07
N GLN A 138 -15.77 -23.00 -3.93
CA GLN A 138 -17.07 -22.43 -3.54
C GLN A 138 -17.48 -21.33 -4.50
N LEU A 139 -16.58 -20.38 -4.78
CA LEU A 139 -16.85 -19.30 -5.75
C LEU A 139 -17.33 -19.84 -7.11
N LYS A 140 -16.69 -20.90 -7.60
CA LYS A 140 -17.09 -21.56 -8.85
C LYS A 140 -18.45 -22.23 -8.72
N ALA A 141 -18.75 -22.84 -7.59
CA ALA A 141 -20.07 -23.46 -7.32
C ALA A 141 -21.18 -22.41 -7.27
N ASP A 142 -20.85 -21.21 -6.77
CA ASP A 142 -21.78 -20.05 -6.71
C ASP A 142 -21.92 -19.32 -8.06
N GLY A 143 -21.31 -19.84 -9.12
CA GLY A 143 -21.40 -19.28 -10.48
C GLY A 143 -20.35 -18.23 -10.82
N THR A 144 -19.41 -17.92 -9.95
CA THR A 144 -18.30 -17.03 -10.27
C THR A 144 -17.38 -17.70 -11.28
N LYS A 145 -17.05 -17.01 -12.37
CA LYS A 145 -16.05 -17.50 -13.31
C LYS A 145 -14.67 -17.43 -12.67
N VAL A 146 -14.07 -18.58 -12.43
CA VAL A 146 -12.74 -18.73 -11.82
C VAL A 146 -11.73 -19.20 -12.85
N GLY A 147 -10.60 -18.47 -12.93
CA GLY A 147 -9.51 -18.78 -13.87
C GLY A 147 -8.65 -19.96 -13.44
N GLU A 148 -7.66 -20.26 -14.25
CA GLU A 148 -6.72 -21.34 -14.05
C GLU A 148 -5.46 -20.85 -13.32
N ILE A 149 -5.19 -21.40 -12.11
CA ILE A 149 -4.05 -21.02 -11.26
C ILE A 149 -2.74 -21.10 -12.04
N TYR A 150 -2.52 -22.20 -12.78
CA TYR A 150 -1.28 -22.42 -13.55
C TYR A 150 -1.06 -21.35 -14.63
N LYS A 151 -2.11 -20.94 -15.34
CA LYS A 151 -1.99 -19.86 -16.34
C LYS A 151 -1.71 -18.52 -15.68
N GLY A 152 -2.34 -18.28 -14.52
CA GLY A 152 -2.08 -17.10 -13.71
C GLY A 152 -0.64 -17.03 -13.21
N GLU A 153 -0.11 -18.15 -12.72
CA GLU A 153 1.29 -18.27 -12.29
C GLU A 153 2.25 -17.84 -13.40
N LYS A 154 2.05 -18.37 -14.61
CA LYS A 154 2.89 -18.01 -15.77
C LYS A 154 2.86 -16.50 -16.04
N LEU A 155 1.69 -15.87 -16.06
CA LEU A 155 1.57 -14.44 -16.29
C LEU A 155 2.18 -13.62 -15.15
N VAL A 156 1.96 -14.02 -13.90
CA VAL A 156 2.49 -13.29 -12.73
C VAL A 156 4.01 -13.38 -12.67
N GLN A 157 4.60 -14.56 -12.89
CA GLN A 157 6.03 -14.79 -12.75
C GLN A 157 6.83 -14.36 -13.98
N TYR A 158 6.30 -14.59 -15.17
CA TYR A 158 7.06 -14.40 -16.42
C TYR A 158 6.47 -13.37 -17.38
N GLY A 159 5.19 -13.02 -17.19
CA GLY A 159 4.49 -12.18 -18.16
C GLY A 159 4.21 -12.89 -19.49
N GLU A 160 4.00 -12.09 -20.51
CA GLU A 160 3.91 -12.53 -21.90
C GLU A 160 4.65 -11.52 -22.79
N GLU A 161 5.63 -12.00 -23.53
CA GLU A 161 6.50 -11.17 -24.35
C GLU A 161 5.71 -10.27 -25.31
N GLY A 162 6.05 -9.00 -25.33
CA GLY A 162 5.40 -7.98 -26.16
C GLY A 162 4.00 -7.54 -25.73
N ARG A 163 3.37 -8.22 -24.71
CA ARG A 163 1.99 -7.93 -24.28
C ARG A 163 1.85 -7.61 -22.80
N ILE A 164 2.35 -8.46 -21.91
CA ILE A 164 2.16 -8.33 -20.46
C ILE A 164 3.49 -8.40 -19.74
N SER A 165 3.84 -7.34 -19.02
CA SER A 165 4.99 -7.37 -18.10
C SER A 165 4.70 -8.29 -16.90
N ALA A 166 5.69 -9.04 -16.44
CA ALA A 166 5.56 -9.90 -15.27
C ALA A 166 5.21 -9.07 -14.02
N CYS A 167 4.19 -9.48 -13.29
CA CYS A 167 3.73 -8.76 -12.10
C CYS A 167 4.79 -8.73 -10.97
N VAL A 168 5.60 -9.80 -10.90
CA VAL A 168 6.69 -9.94 -9.91
C VAL A 168 7.74 -8.83 -10.04
N THR A 169 7.92 -8.23 -11.20
CA THR A 169 8.89 -7.16 -11.44
C THR A 169 8.68 -5.97 -10.48
N CYS A 170 7.44 -5.67 -10.15
CA CYS A 170 7.07 -4.59 -9.24
C CYS A 170 6.56 -5.12 -7.89
N HIS A 171 5.70 -6.13 -7.92
CA HIS A 171 5.05 -6.64 -6.70
C HIS A 171 5.83 -7.75 -5.98
N GLY A 172 7.03 -8.10 -6.46
CA GLY A 172 7.87 -9.13 -5.88
C GLY A 172 7.34 -10.55 -6.09
N TYR A 173 8.16 -11.54 -5.73
CA TYR A 173 7.81 -12.96 -5.87
C TYR A 173 6.48 -13.26 -5.15
N ASN A 174 5.58 -14.01 -5.80
CA ASN A 174 4.24 -14.32 -5.32
C ASN A 174 3.39 -13.09 -4.92
N GLY A 175 3.74 -11.89 -5.40
CA GLY A 175 3.01 -10.69 -5.04
C GLY A 175 3.18 -10.23 -3.60
N ARG A 176 4.31 -10.55 -2.96
CA ARG A 176 4.60 -10.18 -1.56
C ARG A 176 4.67 -8.68 -1.30
N GLY A 177 4.75 -7.87 -2.37
CA GLY A 177 4.90 -6.43 -2.31
C GLY A 177 6.36 -5.98 -2.25
N ALA A 178 6.55 -4.68 -2.44
CA ALA A 178 7.80 -3.96 -2.25
C ALA A 178 7.49 -2.58 -1.64
N ASP A 179 7.35 -2.56 -0.33
CA ASP A 179 7.06 -1.32 0.41
C ASP A 179 8.16 -0.26 0.20
N PRO A 180 7.79 1.01 0.22
CA PRO A 180 6.42 1.55 0.40
C PRO A 180 5.63 1.74 -0.90
N VAL A 181 6.19 1.35 -2.04
CA VAL A 181 5.68 1.74 -3.37
C VAL A 181 4.65 0.75 -3.90
N TYR A 182 4.98 -0.54 -3.84
CA TYR A 182 4.15 -1.59 -4.41
C TYR A 182 3.50 -2.44 -3.31
N PRO A 183 2.15 -2.48 -3.25
CA PRO A 183 1.45 -3.24 -2.21
C PRO A 183 1.64 -4.74 -2.38
N LYS A 184 1.47 -5.45 -1.26
CA LYS A 184 1.24 -6.90 -1.29
C LYS A 184 -0.06 -7.19 -2.02
N ILE A 185 -0.02 -8.10 -2.99
CA ILE A 185 -1.16 -8.58 -3.77
C ILE A 185 -1.33 -10.12 -3.70
N GLY A 186 -0.33 -10.83 -3.19
CA GLY A 186 -0.45 -12.26 -2.87
C GLY A 186 -1.40 -12.49 -1.70
N GLU A 187 -2.15 -13.60 -1.71
CA GLU A 187 -3.21 -13.93 -0.75
C GLU A 187 -4.34 -12.89 -0.68
N GLN A 188 -4.46 -12.01 -1.67
CA GLN A 188 -5.57 -11.05 -1.74
C GLN A 188 -6.83 -11.76 -2.23
N LYS A 189 -8.01 -11.30 -1.83
CA LYS A 189 -9.29 -11.91 -2.21
C LYS A 189 -9.50 -11.93 -3.71
N TYR A 190 -9.94 -13.08 -4.22
CA TYR A 190 -10.13 -13.35 -5.65
C TYR A 190 -11.02 -12.31 -6.33
N VAL A 191 -12.23 -12.10 -5.77
CA VAL A 191 -13.21 -11.17 -6.34
C VAL A 191 -12.68 -9.75 -6.36
N TYR A 192 -11.97 -9.34 -5.29
CA TYR A 192 -11.33 -8.02 -5.25
C TYR A 192 -10.25 -7.88 -6.33
N LEU A 193 -9.39 -8.88 -6.52
CA LEU A 193 -8.35 -8.87 -7.57
C LEU A 193 -8.96 -8.73 -8.97
N VAL A 194 -10.00 -9.53 -9.28
CA VAL A 194 -10.71 -9.42 -10.56
C VAL A 194 -11.27 -8.03 -10.75
N ASN A 195 -11.98 -7.49 -9.75
CA ASN A 195 -12.56 -6.15 -9.82
C ASN A 195 -11.48 -5.09 -10.05
N GLN A 196 -10.38 -5.12 -9.29
CA GLN A 196 -9.35 -4.09 -9.41
C GLN A 196 -8.60 -4.13 -10.75
N LEU A 197 -8.29 -5.31 -11.27
CA LEU A 197 -7.65 -5.44 -12.59
C LEU A 197 -8.60 -4.96 -13.70
N THR A 198 -9.90 -5.26 -13.58
CA THR A 198 -10.93 -4.75 -14.49
C THR A 198 -11.03 -3.22 -14.41
N HIS A 199 -11.09 -2.65 -13.21
CA HIS A 199 -11.19 -1.21 -13.01
C HIS A 199 -9.94 -0.45 -13.49
N TRP A 200 -8.75 -1.07 -13.42
CA TRP A 200 -7.55 -0.51 -14.03
C TRP A 200 -7.63 -0.57 -15.57
N ARG A 201 -8.16 -1.66 -16.12
CA ARG A 201 -8.27 -1.87 -17.57
C ARG A 201 -9.24 -0.89 -18.22
N ASP A 202 -10.40 -0.68 -17.62
CA ASP A 202 -11.46 0.21 -18.12
C ASP A 202 -11.30 1.67 -17.67
N ALA A 203 -10.23 1.95 -16.90
CA ALA A 203 -9.92 3.26 -16.34
C ALA A 203 -10.98 3.83 -15.38
N SER A 204 -11.89 3.03 -14.81
CA SER A 204 -12.76 3.45 -13.71
C SER A 204 -11.97 3.62 -12.40
N ARG A 205 -10.76 3.07 -12.31
CA ARG A 205 -9.76 3.34 -11.29
C ARG A 205 -8.53 4.01 -11.92
N THR A 206 -8.16 5.21 -11.42
CA THR A 206 -7.10 6.04 -12.02
C THR A 206 -6.06 6.55 -11.03
N ASN A 207 -6.08 6.07 -9.78
CA ASN A 207 -5.20 6.58 -8.72
C ASN A 207 -3.81 5.92 -8.68
N ASP A 208 -3.39 5.30 -9.77
CA ASP A 208 -2.07 4.71 -9.96
C ASP A 208 -1.03 5.78 -10.34
N PRO A 209 0.12 5.84 -9.65
CA PRO A 209 1.17 6.77 -10.03
C PRO A 209 1.63 6.51 -11.47
N MET A 210 1.75 7.59 -12.26
CA MET A 210 2.18 7.54 -13.67
C MET A 210 1.37 6.59 -14.59
N GLY A 211 0.18 6.16 -14.18
CA GLY A 211 -0.66 5.27 -14.96
C GLY A 211 -0.11 3.83 -15.10
N GLN A 212 0.78 3.40 -14.20
CA GLN A 212 1.47 2.10 -14.30
C GLN A 212 0.52 0.91 -14.38
N MET A 213 -0.45 0.82 -13.45
CA MET A 213 -1.39 -0.29 -13.43
C MET A 213 -2.33 -0.26 -14.63
N ARG A 214 -2.78 0.91 -15.05
CA ARG A 214 -3.60 1.07 -16.27
C ARG A 214 -2.83 0.65 -17.52
N ALA A 215 -1.55 1.01 -17.60
CA ALA A 215 -0.70 0.61 -18.72
C ALA A 215 -0.52 -0.92 -18.85
N ILE A 216 -0.50 -1.63 -17.72
CA ILE A 216 -0.44 -3.09 -17.68
C ILE A 216 -1.82 -3.71 -17.93
N ALA A 217 -2.84 -3.25 -17.19
CA ALA A 217 -4.15 -3.86 -17.20
C ALA A 217 -4.88 -3.75 -18.55
N LYS A 218 -4.65 -2.67 -19.32
CA LYS A 218 -5.24 -2.50 -20.67
C LYS A 218 -4.92 -3.65 -21.65
N ASN A 219 -3.83 -4.37 -21.39
CA ASN A 219 -3.39 -5.49 -22.22
C ASN A 219 -3.92 -6.86 -21.72
N LEU A 220 -4.63 -6.89 -20.59
CA LEU A 220 -5.20 -8.13 -20.03
C LEU A 220 -6.56 -8.44 -20.67
N THR A 221 -6.76 -9.67 -21.10
CA THR A 221 -8.07 -10.21 -21.44
C THR A 221 -8.85 -10.54 -20.16
N ASP A 222 -10.14 -10.84 -20.28
CA ASP A 222 -10.94 -11.32 -19.12
C ASP A 222 -10.37 -12.62 -18.54
N ASP A 223 -9.92 -13.53 -19.41
CA ASP A 223 -9.31 -14.78 -18.97
C ASP A 223 -7.97 -14.53 -18.25
N ASP A 224 -7.14 -13.59 -18.73
CA ASP A 224 -5.90 -13.21 -18.03
C ASP A 224 -6.18 -12.67 -16.65
N ILE A 225 -7.16 -11.77 -16.50
CA ILE A 225 -7.57 -11.20 -15.22
C ILE A 225 -7.98 -12.31 -14.25
N GLN A 226 -8.82 -13.24 -14.71
CA GLN A 226 -9.30 -14.34 -13.88
C GLN A 226 -8.17 -15.30 -13.50
N ASN A 227 -7.28 -15.62 -14.45
CA ASN A 227 -6.13 -16.49 -14.21
C ASN A 227 -5.16 -15.86 -13.19
N VAL A 228 -4.79 -14.58 -13.38
CA VAL A 228 -3.93 -13.82 -12.47
C VAL A 228 -4.55 -13.75 -11.07
N ALA A 229 -5.86 -13.45 -10.97
CA ALA A 229 -6.57 -13.41 -9.70
C ALA A 229 -6.62 -14.79 -9.02
N ALA A 230 -6.83 -15.87 -9.79
CA ALA A 230 -6.84 -17.23 -9.26
C ALA A 230 -5.47 -17.59 -8.66
N TYR A 231 -4.38 -17.27 -9.33
CA TYR A 231 -3.04 -17.53 -8.79
C TYR A 231 -2.76 -16.67 -7.56
N LEU A 232 -2.90 -15.36 -7.66
CA LEU A 232 -2.55 -14.44 -6.57
C LEU A 232 -3.37 -14.68 -5.31
N SER A 233 -4.64 -15.05 -5.44
CA SER A 233 -5.49 -15.36 -4.28
C SER A 233 -5.07 -16.65 -3.54
N GLN A 234 -4.21 -17.46 -4.16
CA GLN A 234 -3.68 -18.72 -3.62
C GLN A 234 -2.16 -18.69 -3.43
N ALA A 235 -1.50 -17.61 -3.87
CA ALA A 235 -0.05 -17.52 -3.84
C ALA A 235 0.46 -17.46 -2.39
N PRO A 236 1.42 -18.33 -1.99
CA PRO A 236 1.96 -18.30 -0.64
C PRO A 236 2.76 -17.02 -0.38
N ASP A 237 2.63 -16.48 0.82
CA ASP A 237 3.32 -15.24 1.24
C ASP A 237 4.84 -15.39 1.28
N SER A 238 5.31 -16.56 1.62
CA SER A 238 6.75 -16.85 1.73
C SER A 238 7.19 -17.93 0.76
N SER A 239 8.32 -17.72 0.08
CA SER A 239 9.12 -18.82 -0.45
C SER A 239 10.05 -19.37 0.65
N ALA A 240 10.36 -20.64 0.61
CA ALA A 240 11.41 -21.23 1.46
C ALA A 240 12.72 -20.46 1.17
N GLY A 241 13.18 -19.62 2.10
CA GLY A 241 14.36 -18.77 1.95
C GLY A 241 14.10 -17.27 2.10
N ASP A 242 12.86 -16.81 2.14
CA ASP A 242 12.51 -15.40 2.36
C ASP A 242 12.63 -14.99 3.84
N GLY A 243 13.77 -15.18 4.46
CA GLY A 243 14.12 -14.52 5.73
C GLY A 243 14.23 -12.99 5.61
N MET A 244 13.91 -12.44 4.46
CA MET A 244 13.99 -11.02 4.16
C MET A 244 12.61 -10.35 4.10
N GLN A 245 12.00 -10.13 5.24
CA GLN A 245 10.98 -9.09 5.39
C GLN A 245 11.65 -7.73 5.46
N ILE A 246 12.19 -7.26 4.35
CA ILE A 246 12.99 -6.00 4.33
C ILE A 246 12.08 -4.76 4.33
N GLY A 247 10.84 -4.84 3.86
CA GLY A 247 10.01 -3.66 3.62
C GLY A 247 9.36 -3.06 4.87
N ASN A 248 8.62 -3.84 5.63
CA ASN A 248 7.76 -3.33 6.70
C ASN A 248 8.51 -2.74 7.89
N GLN A 249 9.70 -3.24 8.21
CA GLN A 249 10.44 -2.77 9.37
C GLN A 249 11.09 -1.39 9.19
N THR A 250 11.42 -1.00 7.97
CA THR A 250 12.10 0.27 7.71
C THR A 250 11.15 1.46 7.76
N VAL A 251 9.94 1.31 7.25
CA VAL A 251 8.92 2.37 7.30
C VAL A 251 8.41 2.57 8.72
N LEU A 252 8.18 1.48 9.46
CA LEU A 252 7.70 1.53 10.85
C LEU A 252 8.73 2.06 11.84
N LYS A 253 10.04 1.97 11.56
CA LYS A 253 11.09 2.54 12.42
C LYS A 253 11.00 4.06 12.61
N ASN A 254 10.43 4.75 11.64
CA ASN A 254 10.24 6.21 11.67
C ASN A 254 8.85 6.64 12.12
N ILE A 255 8.00 5.70 12.53
CA ILE A 255 6.65 5.96 13.02
C ILE A 255 6.65 5.82 14.54
N LYS A 256 6.30 6.92 15.26
CA LYS A 256 6.08 6.86 16.70
C LYS A 256 4.73 6.19 16.97
N VAL A 257 4.76 4.99 17.55
CA VAL A 257 3.56 4.28 18.00
C VAL A 257 3.25 4.71 19.44
N VAL A 258 2.07 5.28 19.65
CA VAL A 258 1.50 5.54 20.97
C VAL A 258 0.58 4.36 21.31
N LYS A 259 0.79 3.75 22.48
CA LYS A 259 -0.03 2.63 22.99
C LYS A 259 -1.23 3.16 23.75
#